data_b174a0c25aa92f55a22b2bdcc563eae5
#
_entry.id   b174a0c25aa92f55a22b2bdcc563eae5
#
_cell.length_a   1.000
_cell.length_b   1.000
_cell.length_c   1.000
_cell.angle_alpha   90.00
_cell.angle_beta   90.00
_cell.angle_gamma   90.00
#
_symmetry.space_group_name_H-M   'P 1'
#
loop_
_entity.id
_entity.type
_entity.pdbx_description
1 polymer ?
#
loop_
_entity_poly.entity_id
_entity_poly.type
_entity_poly.pdbx_seq_one_letter_code
_entity_poly.pdbx_strand_id
1 'polypeptide(L)'
;MLALTVLITLWWSSLGKSMPIDTIVAQDGSGNFTRIADAILAAPNNSKRRYYIKIKEGFYRENIFVGKQKTNLAFVGDGMNKTVISGNKSKGGGFETYDTATAGIEGQGFVAQDITFENTAGPYKNQAVALRNNAENSAFFKCRFQGYQDTLYTVRGKQFFRECEIYGTVDFIFGNAAVFFQNSIIYAKKPINLQTNTITAQKRENPKEKTGRPWGNFSRTIIMQSYLDDIIDPKGWLEWNGRSPDTVYYAEYKNEGPGANTGGRVPWEKSRTSFIDKILKILSFITYQGFKAFSVHLAQLPSKIAMQRQ
;
A
#
# COMPACT_ATOMS: atom_id res chain seq x y z
N MET A 1 -27.78 18.84 17.71
CA MET A 1 -27.84 17.40 17.97
C MET A 1 -28.77 16.63 17.02
N LEU A 2 -29.94 17.13 16.61
CA LEU A 2 -30.86 16.41 15.69
C LEU A 2 -30.28 16.17 14.25
N ALA A 3 -29.47 17.07 13.71
CA ALA A 3 -28.91 16.93 12.36
C ALA A 3 -27.88 15.80 12.22
N LEU A 4 -27.20 15.45 13.31
CA LEU A 4 -26.20 14.36 13.32
C LEU A 4 -26.86 12.97 13.34
N THR A 5 -27.99 12.84 13.99
CA THR A 5 -28.75 11.57 14.11
C THR A 5 -29.44 11.19 12.79
N VAL A 6 -29.91 12.18 12.02
CA VAL A 6 -30.55 11.94 10.70
C VAL A 6 -29.52 11.47 9.66
N LEU A 7 -28.25 11.95 9.72
CA LEU A 7 -27.18 11.49 8.84
C LEU A 7 -26.77 10.03 9.12
N ILE A 8 -26.83 9.59 10.37
CA ILE A 8 -26.49 8.20 10.77
C ILE A 8 -27.56 7.22 10.30
N THR A 9 -28.84 7.58 10.35
CA THR A 9 -29.95 6.69 9.92
C THR A 9 -30.06 6.54 8.41
N LEU A 10 -29.72 7.58 7.64
CA LEU A 10 -29.67 7.51 6.18
C LEU A 10 -28.49 6.65 5.65
N TRP A 11 -27.50 6.44 6.48
CA TRP A 11 -26.31 5.65 6.09
C TRP A 11 -26.50 4.16 6.33
N TRP A 12 -27.30 3.74 7.31
CA TRP A 12 -27.60 2.34 7.56
C TRP A 12 -28.55 1.75 6.50
N SER A 13 -29.35 2.57 5.84
CA SER A 13 -30.23 2.12 4.74
C SER A 13 -29.49 1.87 3.41
N SER A 14 -28.21 2.33 3.27
CA SER A 14 -27.38 2.05 2.09
C SER A 14 -26.57 0.75 2.19
N LEU A 15 -26.52 0.11 3.36
CA LEU A 15 -25.82 -1.16 3.62
C LEU A 15 -26.50 -2.38 2.93
N GLY A 16 -27.68 -2.21 2.33
CA GLY A 16 -28.41 -3.26 1.60
C GLY A 16 -28.27 -3.24 0.08
N LYS A 17 -27.55 -2.25 -0.52
CA LYS A 17 -27.31 -2.28 -1.97
C LYS A 17 -26.03 -3.07 -2.25
N SER A 18 -26.21 -4.25 -2.84
CA SER A 18 -25.09 -5.01 -3.41
C SER A 18 -24.27 -4.11 -4.35
N MET A 19 -22.96 -4.16 -4.28
CA MET A 19 -22.11 -3.45 -5.23
C MET A 19 -22.47 -3.89 -6.66
N PRO A 20 -22.67 -2.95 -7.59
CA PRO A 20 -22.98 -3.30 -8.97
C PRO A 20 -21.74 -3.98 -9.58
N ILE A 21 -21.78 -5.30 -9.72
CA ILE A 21 -20.73 -6.05 -10.39
C ILE A 21 -20.96 -5.98 -11.90
N ASP A 22 -19.98 -5.46 -12.64
CA ASP A 22 -20.06 -5.33 -14.10
C ASP A 22 -19.58 -6.61 -14.79
N THR A 23 -18.61 -7.32 -14.20
CA THR A 23 -18.07 -8.57 -14.75
C THR A 23 -17.53 -9.50 -13.67
N ILE A 24 -17.50 -10.78 -13.95
CA ILE A 24 -17.06 -11.82 -13.01
C ILE A 24 -15.92 -12.62 -13.65
N VAL A 25 -14.82 -12.77 -12.91
CA VAL A 25 -13.73 -13.70 -13.22
C VAL A 25 -13.86 -14.91 -12.30
N ALA A 26 -13.88 -16.11 -12.87
CA ALA A 26 -13.93 -17.37 -12.14
C ALA A 26 -13.21 -18.48 -12.91
N GLN A 27 -12.23 -19.12 -12.28
CA GLN A 27 -11.41 -20.17 -12.91
C GLN A 27 -12.20 -21.42 -13.28
N ASP A 28 -13.32 -21.66 -12.60
CA ASP A 28 -14.24 -22.77 -12.86
C ASP A 28 -15.17 -22.56 -14.07
N GLY A 29 -15.04 -21.42 -14.77
CA GLY A 29 -15.87 -21.05 -15.90
C GLY A 29 -17.26 -20.50 -15.54
N SER A 30 -17.59 -20.34 -14.26
CA SER A 30 -18.89 -19.79 -13.81
C SER A 30 -18.98 -18.26 -13.94
N GLY A 31 -17.90 -17.59 -14.38
CA GLY A 31 -17.84 -16.15 -14.63
C GLY A 31 -17.90 -15.81 -16.12
N ASN A 32 -17.77 -14.51 -16.41
CA ASN A 32 -17.65 -14.00 -17.78
C ASN A 32 -16.26 -14.32 -18.38
N PHE A 33 -15.25 -14.43 -17.52
CA PHE A 33 -13.88 -14.72 -17.88
C PHE A 33 -13.26 -15.71 -16.88
N THR A 34 -12.29 -16.51 -17.35
CA THR A 34 -11.49 -17.39 -16.49
C THR A 34 -10.18 -16.76 -16.08
N ARG A 35 -9.75 -15.69 -16.78
CA ARG A 35 -8.50 -14.95 -16.51
C ARG A 35 -8.79 -13.49 -16.20
N ILE A 36 -8.02 -12.95 -15.24
CA ILE A 36 -8.12 -11.54 -14.84
C ILE A 36 -7.67 -10.62 -15.97
N ALA A 37 -6.60 -10.99 -16.68
CA ALA A 37 -6.08 -10.20 -17.81
C ALA A 37 -7.13 -9.96 -18.89
N ASP A 38 -7.95 -10.95 -19.21
CA ASP A 38 -9.00 -10.85 -20.23
C ASP A 38 -10.14 -9.92 -19.77
N ALA A 39 -10.53 -9.99 -18.49
CA ALA A 39 -11.51 -9.07 -17.91
C ALA A 39 -11.00 -7.62 -17.90
N ILE A 40 -9.70 -7.39 -17.65
CA ILE A 40 -9.08 -6.06 -17.73
C ILE A 40 -9.14 -5.54 -19.17
N LEU A 41 -8.82 -6.36 -20.16
CA LEU A 41 -8.88 -5.98 -21.57
C LEU A 41 -10.29 -5.59 -21.99
N ALA A 42 -11.31 -6.37 -21.61
CA ALA A 42 -12.72 -6.14 -21.91
C ALA A 42 -13.31 -4.92 -21.17
N ALA A 43 -12.76 -4.52 -20.03
CA ALA A 43 -13.24 -3.36 -19.28
C ALA A 43 -13.15 -2.07 -20.13
N PRO A 44 -14.11 -1.13 -19.96
CA PRO A 44 -14.12 0.11 -20.75
C PRO A 44 -12.90 0.98 -20.52
N ASN A 45 -12.44 1.63 -21.58
CA ASN A 45 -11.39 2.64 -21.49
C ASN A 45 -11.98 4.00 -21.04
N ASN A 46 -11.20 4.76 -20.27
CA ASN A 46 -11.51 6.13 -19.84
C ASN A 46 -12.89 6.25 -19.16
N SER A 47 -13.28 5.22 -18.42
CA SER A 47 -14.57 5.19 -17.74
C SER A 47 -14.68 6.33 -16.72
N LYS A 48 -15.78 7.10 -16.77
CA LYS A 48 -16.11 8.13 -15.79
C LYS A 48 -16.78 7.55 -14.54
N ARG A 49 -17.39 6.37 -14.65
CA ARG A 49 -17.93 5.62 -13.52
C ARG A 49 -16.99 4.49 -13.10
N ARG A 50 -17.14 4.02 -11.88
CA ARG A 50 -16.43 2.83 -11.42
C ARG A 50 -16.94 1.59 -12.15
N TYR A 51 -16.00 0.77 -12.63
CA TYR A 51 -16.29 -0.52 -13.26
C TYR A 51 -15.76 -1.62 -12.34
N TYR A 52 -16.66 -2.50 -11.91
CA TYR A 52 -16.36 -3.51 -10.90
C TYR A 52 -16.13 -4.88 -11.54
N ILE A 53 -14.93 -5.42 -11.35
CA ILE A 53 -14.59 -6.80 -11.69
C ILE A 53 -14.59 -7.60 -10.38
N LYS A 54 -15.56 -8.50 -10.24
CA LYS A 54 -15.57 -9.51 -9.18
C LYS A 54 -14.61 -10.62 -9.57
N ILE A 55 -13.64 -10.92 -8.71
CA ILE A 55 -12.69 -12.02 -8.90
C ILE A 55 -13.02 -13.06 -7.83
N LYS A 56 -13.59 -14.19 -8.25
CA LYS A 56 -13.96 -15.28 -7.35
C LYS A 56 -12.73 -15.90 -6.70
N GLU A 57 -12.96 -16.69 -5.66
CA GLU A 57 -11.89 -17.44 -5.01
C GLU A 57 -11.12 -18.28 -6.02
N GLY A 58 -9.80 -18.33 -5.85
CA GLY A 58 -8.89 -19.02 -6.75
C GLY A 58 -7.46 -18.51 -6.64
N PHE A 59 -6.56 -19.28 -7.22
CA PHE A 59 -5.13 -18.98 -7.28
C PHE A 59 -4.75 -18.63 -8.73
N TYR A 60 -4.77 -17.33 -9.04
CA TYR A 60 -4.56 -16.78 -10.39
C TYR A 60 -3.07 -16.57 -10.68
N ARG A 61 -2.46 -17.51 -11.40
CA ARG A 61 -1.04 -17.41 -11.82
C ARG A 61 -0.92 -16.50 -13.05
N GLU A 62 -1.03 -15.20 -12.83
CA GLU A 62 -1.01 -14.19 -13.88
C GLU A 62 -0.13 -13.00 -13.48
N ASN A 63 0.66 -12.47 -14.43
CA ASN A 63 1.16 -11.11 -14.32
C ASN A 63 0.15 -10.19 -15.01
N ILE A 64 -0.53 -9.34 -14.25
CA ILE A 64 -1.60 -8.49 -14.74
C ILE A 64 -1.15 -7.04 -14.90
N PHE A 65 -1.75 -6.33 -15.86
CA PHE A 65 -1.46 -4.93 -16.09
C PHE A 65 -2.74 -4.13 -16.33
N VAL A 66 -2.97 -3.13 -15.49
CA VAL A 66 -4.06 -2.16 -15.62
C VAL A 66 -3.47 -0.88 -16.22
N GLY A 67 -3.59 -0.72 -17.53
CA GLY A 67 -3.04 0.41 -18.27
C GLY A 67 -3.74 1.74 -17.95
N LYS A 68 -3.12 2.86 -18.34
CA LYS A 68 -3.60 4.23 -18.04
C LYS A 68 -5.03 4.51 -18.48
N GLN A 69 -5.47 3.90 -19.59
CA GLN A 69 -6.83 4.07 -20.09
C GLN A 69 -7.88 3.35 -19.23
N LYS A 70 -7.51 2.38 -18.41
CA LYS A 70 -8.43 1.62 -17.55
C LYS A 70 -8.73 2.40 -16.26
N THR A 71 -9.30 3.60 -16.41
CA THR A 71 -9.64 4.49 -15.29
C THR A 71 -10.83 3.98 -14.49
N ASN A 72 -10.84 4.24 -13.18
CA ASN A 72 -11.90 3.88 -12.25
C ASN A 72 -12.22 2.37 -12.20
N LEU A 73 -11.24 1.50 -12.50
CA LEU A 73 -11.42 0.06 -12.39
C LEU A 73 -11.37 -0.37 -10.92
N ALA A 74 -12.22 -1.28 -10.53
CA ALA A 74 -12.26 -1.85 -9.19
C ALA A 74 -12.22 -3.38 -9.24
N PHE A 75 -11.32 -3.97 -8.44
CA PHE A 75 -11.25 -5.41 -8.20
C PHE A 75 -11.89 -5.74 -6.86
N VAL A 76 -12.73 -6.76 -6.82
CA VAL A 76 -13.38 -7.24 -5.59
C VAL A 76 -13.18 -8.75 -5.48
N GLY A 77 -12.33 -9.18 -4.57
CA GLY A 77 -12.10 -10.59 -4.27
C GLY A 77 -13.13 -11.20 -3.31
N ASP A 78 -12.97 -12.47 -3.00
CA ASP A 78 -13.76 -13.20 -2.00
C ASP A 78 -13.07 -13.24 -0.61
N GLY A 79 -11.94 -12.55 -0.48
CA GLY A 79 -11.14 -12.46 0.74
C GLY A 79 -9.66 -12.63 0.48
N MET A 80 -8.80 -12.01 1.31
CA MET A 80 -7.34 -12.10 1.19
C MET A 80 -6.81 -13.55 1.16
N ASN A 81 -7.47 -14.46 1.87
CA ASN A 81 -7.08 -15.86 1.94
C ASN A 81 -7.66 -16.72 0.80
N LYS A 82 -8.55 -16.15 -0.01
CA LYS A 82 -9.33 -16.88 -1.01
C LYS A 82 -8.98 -16.47 -2.44
N THR A 83 -8.83 -15.17 -2.69
CA THR A 83 -8.52 -14.63 -4.00
C THR A 83 -7.06 -14.20 -4.04
N VAL A 84 -6.22 -14.97 -4.73
CA VAL A 84 -4.76 -14.75 -4.79
C VAL A 84 -4.32 -14.54 -6.23
N ILE A 85 -3.65 -13.42 -6.51
CA ILE A 85 -2.99 -13.12 -7.78
C ILE A 85 -1.49 -13.30 -7.58
N SER A 86 -0.89 -14.24 -8.28
CA SER A 86 0.46 -14.73 -8.04
C SER A 86 1.34 -14.67 -9.28
N GLY A 87 2.58 -14.19 -9.10
CA GLY A 87 3.63 -14.20 -10.11
C GLY A 87 4.98 -14.52 -9.48
N ASN A 88 6.01 -14.67 -10.32
CA ASN A 88 7.36 -15.05 -9.87
C ASN A 88 8.50 -14.38 -10.64
N LYS A 89 8.22 -13.31 -11.36
CA LYS A 89 9.26 -12.53 -12.02
C LYS A 89 10.14 -11.84 -11.00
N SER A 90 11.45 -11.77 -11.27
CA SER A 90 12.42 -11.17 -10.35
C SER A 90 13.63 -10.62 -11.11
N LYS A 91 14.40 -9.73 -10.45
CA LYS A 91 15.66 -9.25 -11.02
C LYS A 91 16.66 -10.37 -11.22
N GLY A 92 16.76 -11.30 -10.28
CA GLY A 92 17.58 -12.52 -10.43
C GLY A 92 17.07 -13.49 -11.50
N GLY A 93 15.87 -13.28 -12.01
CA GLY A 93 15.29 -13.99 -13.17
C GLY A 93 15.48 -13.24 -14.50
N GLY A 94 16.25 -12.12 -14.52
CA GLY A 94 16.58 -11.37 -15.74
C GLY A 94 15.62 -10.22 -16.06
N PHE A 95 14.72 -9.83 -15.15
CA PHE A 95 13.81 -8.71 -15.35
C PHE A 95 14.33 -7.45 -14.65
N GLU A 96 14.02 -6.27 -15.17
CA GLU A 96 14.19 -5.03 -14.41
C GLU A 96 13.15 -4.96 -13.29
N THR A 97 13.49 -4.34 -12.15
CA THR A 97 12.62 -4.28 -10.95
C THR A 97 11.19 -3.83 -11.29
N TYR A 98 11.05 -2.84 -12.17
CA TYR A 98 9.77 -2.32 -12.64
C TYR A 98 8.90 -3.39 -13.30
N ASP A 99 9.52 -4.33 -14.04
CA ASP A 99 8.85 -5.35 -14.85
C ASP A 99 8.64 -6.68 -14.09
N THR A 100 9.14 -6.77 -12.86
CA THR A 100 8.93 -7.95 -12.00
C THR A 100 7.53 -8.03 -11.42
N ALA A 101 6.76 -6.95 -11.47
CA ALA A 101 5.48 -6.83 -10.78
C ALA A 101 4.48 -7.92 -11.19
N THR A 102 3.92 -8.60 -10.20
CA THR A 102 2.77 -9.51 -10.41
C THR A 102 1.57 -8.70 -10.88
N ALA A 103 1.30 -7.56 -10.24
CA ALA A 103 0.27 -6.62 -10.68
C ALA A 103 0.88 -5.23 -10.92
N GLY A 104 0.77 -4.72 -12.13
CA GLY A 104 1.13 -3.35 -12.51
C GLY A 104 -0.10 -2.50 -12.71
N ILE A 105 -0.25 -1.40 -11.94
CA ILE A 105 -1.42 -0.53 -11.97
C ILE A 105 -1.01 0.87 -12.39
N GLU A 106 -1.63 1.38 -13.47
CA GLU A 106 -1.45 2.76 -13.95
C GLU A 106 -2.77 3.51 -14.13
N GLY A 107 -3.90 2.80 -14.12
CA GLY A 107 -5.23 3.38 -14.30
C GLY A 107 -5.64 4.23 -13.10
N GLN A 108 -5.86 5.53 -13.33
CA GLN A 108 -6.31 6.47 -12.29
C GLN A 108 -7.61 6.00 -11.61
N GLY A 109 -7.71 6.20 -10.30
CA GLY A 109 -8.90 5.86 -9.52
C GLY A 109 -9.07 4.35 -9.28
N PHE A 110 -7.99 3.57 -9.42
CA PHE A 110 -8.02 2.13 -9.18
C PHE A 110 -8.37 1.79 -7.73
N VAL A 111 -9.17 0.76 -7.54
CA VAL A 111 -9.50 0.21 -6.22
C VAL A 111 -9.33 -1.31 -6.23
N ALA A 112 -8.80 -1.87 -5.14
CA ALA A 112 -8.83 -3.30 -4.89
C ALA A 112 -9.34 -3.59 -3.48
N GLN A 113 -10.11 -4.66 -3.34
CA GLN A 113 -10.63 -5.10 -2.06
C GLN A 113 -10.62 -6.63 -1.95
N ASP A 114 -10.27 -7.14 -0.76
CA ASP A 114 -10.32 -8.56 -0.39
C ASP A 114 -9.48 -9.48 -1.31
N ILE A 115 -8.26 -9.05 -1.66
CA ILE A 115 -7.36 -9.75 -2.60
C ILE A 115 -5.94 -9.83 -2.03
N THR A 116 -5.25 -10.94 -2.28
CA THR A 116 -3.81 -11.07 -2.12
C THR A 116 -3.10 -10.88 -3.47
N PHE A 117 -2.10 -10.01 -3.46
CA PHE A 117 -1.10 -9.87 -4.52
C PHE A 117 0.22 -10.44 -3.98
N GLU A 118 0.79 -11.42 -4.67
CA GLU A 118 2.04 -12.02 -4.21
C GLU A 118 3.06 -12.17 -5.33
N ASN A 119 4.34 -12.10 -4.95
CA ASN A 119 5.45 -12.53 -5.78
C ASN A 119 6.20 -13.65 -5.09
N THR A 120 6.24 -14.81 -5.73
CA THR A 120 6.78 -16.07 -5.19
C THR A 120 8.20 -16.38 -5.64
N ALA A 121 8.95 -15.41 -6.19
CA ALA A 121 10.34 -15.61 -6.61
C ALA A 121 11.26 -16.03 -5.44
N GLY A 122 10.94 -15.63 -4.22
CA GLY A 122 11.67 -15.99 -3.03
C GLY A 122 12.83 -15.04 -2.68
N PRO A 123 13.47 -15.25 -1.51
CA PRO A 123 14.42 -14.27 -0.94
C PRO A 123 15.77 -14.22 -1.68
N TYR A 124 16.13 -15.25 -2.45
CA TYR A 124 17.42 -15.36 -3.16
C TYR A 124 17.38 -14.77 -4.58
N LYS A 125 16.24 -14.25 -5.02
CA LYS A 125 16.04 -13.75 -6.40
C LYS A 125 16.10 -12.25 -6.51
N ASN A 126 16.61 -11.55 -5.49
CA ASN A 126 16.68 -10.08 -5.40
C ASN A 126 15.29 -9.44 -5.54
N GLN A 127 15.20 -8.24 -6.12
CA GLN A 127 13.97 -7.47 -6.26
C GLN A 127 12.88 -8.27 -7.00
N ALA A 128 11.70 -8.36 -6.39
CA ALA A 128 10.57 -9.12 -6.91
C ALA A 128 9.25 -8.55 -6.41
N VAL A 129 8.64 -7.70 -7.23
CA VAL A 129 7.49 -6.86 -6.86
C VAL A 129 6.18 -7.65 -6.89
N ALA A 130 5.40 -7.61 -5.82
CA ALA A 130 4.03 -8.14 -5.81
C ALA A 130 3.05 -7.14 -6.42
N LEU A 131 3.10 -5.88 -5.98
CA LEU A 131 2.29 -4.80 -6.57
C LEU A 131 3.19 -3.61 -6.93
N ARG A 132 3.10 -3.15 -8.18
CA ARG A 132 3.59 -1.86 -8.63
C ARG A 132 2.41 -0.93 -8.92
N ASN A 133 2.32 0.15 -8.17
CA ASN A 133 1.23 1.11 -8.33
C ASN A 133 1.75 2.49 -8.76
N ASN A 134 1.38 2.90 -9.97
CA ASN A 134 1.70 4.19 -10.58
C ASN A 134 0.42 4.98 -10.89
N ALA A 135 -0.66 4.69 -10.16
CA ALA A 135 -1.97 5.29 -10.36
C ALA A 135 -2.25 6.41 -9.38
N GLU A 136 -2.77 7.53 -9.88
CA GLU A 136 -3.28 8.62 -9.05
C GLU A 136 -4.62 8.22 -8.41
N ASN A 137 -4.82 8.57 -7.13
CA ASN A 137 -6.05 8.33 -6.37
C ASN A 137 -6.47 6.85 -6.32
N SER A 138 -5.54 5.97 -5.99
CA SER A 138 -5.81 4.54 -5.83
C SER A 138 -6.02 4.16 -4.37
N ALA A 139 -6.84 3.13 -4.14
CA ALA A 139 -7.13 2.64 -2.80
C ALA A 139 -7.16 1.11 -2.73
N PHE A 140 -6.64 0.59 -1.63
CA PHE A 140 -6.59 -0.84 -1.32
C PHE A 140 -7.22 -1.08 0.05
N PHE A 141 -8.20 -1.96 0.12
CA PHE A 141 -8.92 -2.27 1.35
C PHE A 141 -8.92 -3.78 1.58
N LYS A 142 -8.49 -4.20 2.78
CA LYS A 142 -8.38 -5.62 3.11
C LYS A 142 -7.62 -6.41 2.05
N CYS A 143 -6.46 -5.87 1.62
CA CYS A 143 -5.59 -6.52 0.65
C CYS A 143 -4.30 -6.98 1.34
N ARG A 144 -3.72 -8.07 0.84
CA ARG A 144 -2.41 -8.56 1.26
C ARG A 144 -1.40 -8.40 0.14
N PHE A 145 -0.19 -7.93 0.49
CA PHE A 145 0.95 -7.81 -0.41
C PHE A 145 2.07 -8.68 0.13
N GLN A 146 2.43 -9.71 -0.61
CA GLN A 146 3.34 -10.73 -0.12
C GLN A 146 4.53 -10.93 -1.07
N GLY A 147 5.73 -10.78 -0.53
CA GLY A 147 6.99 -10.94 -1.24
C GLY A 147 8.15 -11.02 -0.27
N TYR A 148 9.32 -10.63 -0.75
CA TYR A 148 10.54 -10.48 0.03
C TYR A 148 11.16 -9.11 -0.23
N GLN A 149 12.25 -9.02 -1.01
CA GLN A 149 12.81 -7.73 -1.38
C GLN A 149 11.90 -7.02 -2.39
N ASP A 150 11.62 -5.72 -2.14
CA ASP A 150 10.84 -4.86 -3.04
C ASP A 150 9.38 -5.29 -3.26
N THR A 151 8.67 -5.71 -2.20
CA THR A 151 7.31 -6.26 -2.33
C THR A 151 6.29 -5.27 -2.90
N LEU A 152 6.24 -4.05 -2.35
CA LEU A 152 5.23 -3.02 -2.68
C LEU A 152 5.91 -1.79 -3.27
N TYR A 153 5.79 -1.62 -4.59
CA TYR A 153 6.34 -0.49 -5.32
C TYR A 153 5.29 0.62 -5.54
N THR A 154 5.30 1.61 -4.68
CA THR A 154 4.43 2.79 -4.76
C THR A 154 5.11 3.88 -5.59
N VAL A 155 4.98 3.80 -6.94
CA VAL A 155 5.79 4.61 -7.88
C VAL A 155 5.53 6.10 -7.74
N ARG A 156 4.26 6.53 -7.87
CA ARG A 156 3.82 7.92 -7.71
C ARG A 156 2.32 8.01 -7.46
N GLY A 157 1.82 9.23 -7.27
CA GLY A 157 0.41 9.53 -7.04
C GLY A 157 0.02 9.45 -5.57
N LYS A 158 -1.27 9.63 -5.28
CA LYS A 158 -1.85 9.48 -3.95
C LYS A 158 -2.42 8.09 -3.80
N GLN A 159 -1.97 7.36 -2.80
CA GLN A 159 -2.32 5.96 -2.59
C GLN A 159 -2.74 5.71 -1.15
N PHE A 160 -3.82 4.99 -0.96
CA PHE A 160 -4.40 4.70 0.34
C PHE A 160 -4.53 3.19 0.55
N PHE A 161 -4.01 2.72 1.67
CA PHE A 161 -4.06 1.32 2.09
C PHE A 161 -4.74 1.23 3.46
N ARG A 162 -5.83 0.50 3.55
CA ARG A 162 -6.57 0.33 4.80
C ARG A 162 -6.85 -1.14 5.10
N GLU A 163 -6.60 -1.51 6.36
CA GLU A 163 -6.79 -2.88 6.83
C GLU A 163 -6.03 -3.89 5.95
N CYS A 164 -4.85 -3.47 5.46
CA CYS A 164 -3.99 -4.25 4.59
C CYS A 164 -2.88 -4.95 5.37
N GLU A 165 -2.33 -5.99 4.76
CA GLU A 165 -1.18 -6.72 5.27
C GLU A 165 -0.04 -6.65 4.26
N ILE A 166 1.16 -6.22 4.69
CA ILE A 166 2.33 -6.05 3.84
C ILE A 166 3.49 -6.86 4.42
N TYR A 167 3.99 -7.82 3.66
CA TYR A 167 5.06 -8.73 4.07
C TYR A 167 6.28 -8.58 3.17
N GLY A 168 7.46 -8.48 3.77
CA GLY A 168 8.70 -8.40 3.00
C GLY A 168 9.95 -8.40 3.86
N THR A 169 11.11 -8.12 3.23
CA THR A 169 12.42 -8.09 3.89
C THR A 169 13.15 -6.76 3.66
N VAL A 170 13.78 -6.59 2.51
CA VAL A 170 14.57 -5.41 2.18
C VAL A 170 13.75 -4.48 1.30
N ASP A 171 13.68 -3.20 1.66
CA ASP A 171 13.01 -2.14 0.90
C ASP A 171 11.58 -2.49 0.47
N PHE A 172 10.86 -3.24 1.31
CA PHE A 172 9.64 -3.90 0.86
C PHE A 172 8.42 -2.99 0.72
N ILE A 173 8.54 -1.70 1.10
CA ILE A 173 7.62 -0.61 0.74
C ILE A 173 8.47 0.50 0.14
N PHE A 174 8.42 0.73 -1.18
CA PHE A 174 9.33 1.68 -1.81
C PHE A 174 8.69 2.46 -2.96
N GLY A 175 9.33 3.57 -3.36
CA GLY A 175 8.88 4.41 -4.46
C GLY A 175 8.80 5.90 -4.09
N ASN A 176 8.05 6.69 -4.88
CA ASN A 176 7.93 8.15 -4.73
C ASN A 176 6.47 8.63 -4.56
N ALA A 177 5.53 7.73 -4.26
CA ALA A 177 4.14 8.08 -4.05
C ALA A 177 3.90 8.78 -2.71
N ALA A 178 2.81 9.54 -2.62
CA ALA A 178 2.22 9.97 -1.35
C ALA A 178 1.32 8.84 -0.82
N VAL A 179 1.81 8.07 0.14
CA VAL A 179 1.14 6.87 0.64
C VAL A 179 0.66 7.07 2.07
N PHE A 180 -0.53 6.56 2.35
CA PHE A 180 -1.09 6.51 3.69
C PHE A 180 -1.56 5.08 4.00
N PHE A 181 -1.03 4.50 5.08
CA PHE A 181 -1.47 3.23 5.63
C PHE A 181 -2.33 3.46 6.87
N GLN A 182 -3.50 2.82 6.94
CA GLN A 182 -4.39 2.90 8.09
C GLN A 182 -4.82 1.51 8.54
N ASN A 183 -4.71 1.24 9.84
CA ASN A 183 -5.09 -0.05 10.45
C ASN A 183 -4.48 -1.24 9.71
N SER A 184 -3.23 -1.13 9.26
CA SER A 184 -2.55 -2.13 8.45
C SER A 184 -1.45 -2.82 9.24
N ILE A 185 -1.15 -4.05 8.86
CA ILE A 185 -0.04 -4.83 9.41
C ILE A 185 1.14 -4.72 8.45
N ILE A 186 2.27 -4.24 8.94
CA ILE A 186 3.54 -4.23 8.19
C ILE A 186 4.46 -5.24 8.87
N TYR A 187 4.75 -6.31 8.15
CA TYR A 187 5.41 -7.48 8.70
C TYR A 187 6.78 -7.73 8.04
N ALA A 188 7.84 -7.59 8.81
CA ALA A 188 9.19 -7.90 8.36
C ALA A 188 9.48 -9.40 8.50
N LYS A 189 9.63 -10.10 7.39
CA LYS A 189 10.03 -11.50 7.34
C LYS A 189 11.50 -11.65 7.72
N LYS A 190 11.91 -12.86 8.10
CA LYS A 190 13.33 -13.16 8.33
C LYS A 190 14.13 -12.96 7.05
N PRO A 191 15.16 -12.09 7.05
CA PRO A 191 16.01 -11.88 5.89
C PRO A 191 16.96 -13.08 5.71
N ILE A 192 17.56 -13.22 4.53
CA ILE A 192 18.67 -14.15 4.34
C ILE A 192 19.93 -13.63 5.05
N ASN A 193 20.89 -14.52 5.26
CA ASN A 193 22.17 -14.17 5.89
C ASN A 193 22.82 -12.96 5.18
N LEU A 194 23.39 -12.05 5.96
CA LEU A 194 24.04 -10.81 5.52
C LEU A 194 23.08 -9.74 4.94
N GLN A 195 21.77 -9.95 5.00
CA GLN A 195 20.79 -8.90 4.70
C GLN A 195 20.20 -8.31 5.99
N THR A 196 19.96 -7.01 5.97
CA THR A 196 19.24 -6.28 7.02
C THR A 196 17.88 -5.88 6.50
N ASN A 197 16.84 -6.13 7.28
CA ASN A 197 15.49 -5.69 6.94
C ASN A 197 15.42 -4.17 6.83
N THR A 198 14.74 -3.70 5.79
CA THR A 198 14.43 -2.30 5.61
C THR A 198 12.98 -2.16 5.18
N ILE A 199 12.15 -1.58 6.04
CA ILE A 199 10.71 -1.50 5.80
C ILE A 199 10.41 -0.58 4.63
N THR A 200 10.99 0.63 4.61
CA THR A 200 10.69 1.65 3.61
C THR A 200 11.93 2.16 2.88
N ALA A 201 11.82 2.36 1.57
CA ALA A 201 12.84 2.99 0.74
C ALA A 201 12.20 4.00 -0.22
N GLN A 202 12.43 5.30 -0.02
CA GLN A 202 11.73 6.33 -0.77
C GLN A 202 12.64 7.18 -1.68
N LYS A 203 12.16 7.42 -2.90
CA LYS A 203 12.90 8.11 -3.96
C LYS A 203 12.41 9.55 -4.16
N ARG A 204 12.58 10.43 -3.17
CA ARG A 204 12.28 11.84 -3.39
C ARG A 204 13.53 12.60 -3.83
N GLU A 205 13.52 13.14 -5.03
CA GLU A 205 14.62 13.91 -5.61
C GLU A 205 14.32 15.42 -5.68
N ASN A 206 13.04 15.84 -5.56
CA ASN A 206 12.62 17.23 -5.64
C ASN A 206 12.06 17.71 -4.28
N PRO A 207 12.44 18.90 -3.76
CA PRO A 207 11.93 19.46 -2.50
C PRO A 207 10.40 19.59 -2.42
N LYS A 208 9.71 19.65 -3.55
CA LYS A 208 8.25 19.75 -3.63
C LYS A 208 7.52 18.41 -3.54
N GLU A 209 8.21 17.26 -3.64
CA GLU A 209 7.66 15.92 -3.53
C GLU A 209 7.77 15.36 -2.10
N LYS A 210 7.00 14.33 -1.74
CA LYS A 210 6.93 13.77 -0.35
C LYS A 210 7.07 12.25 -0.37
N THR A 211 7.77 11.61 0.40
CA THR A 211 8.17 11.08 1.72
C THR A 211 8.72 9.64 1.71
N GLY A 212 9.79 9.27 2.50
CA GLY A 212 10.27 7.91 2.83
C GLY A 212 11.79 7.78 3.14
N ARG A 213 12.41 6.54 3.33
CA ARG A 213 13.86 6.29 3.54
C ARG A 213 14.68 7.01 2.46
N PRO A 214 15.91 7.55 2.76
CA PRO A 214 16.62 8.47 1.86
C PRO A 214 17.28 7.80 0.64
N TRP A 215 16.49 7.09 -0.17
CA TRP A 215 16.86 6.75 -1.53
C TRP A 215 16.93 8.02 -2.40
N GLY A 216 16.12 9.04 -2.09
CA GLY A 216 16.20 10.39 -2.64
C GLY A 216 16.68 11.42 -1.60
N ASN A 217 17.40 12.47 -2.03
CA ASN A 217 17.98 13.49 -1.16
C ASN A 217 16.98 14.24 -0.26
N PHE A 218 15.70 14.25 -0.59
CA PHE A 218 14.65 14.94 0.16
C PHE A 218 13.62 13.98 0.76
N SER A 219 14.01 12.76 1.01
CA SER A 219 13.15 11.70 1.53
C SER A 219 12.48 12.06 2.84
N ARG A 220 11.24 11.63 3.03
CA ARG A 220 10.47 11.86 4.25
C ARG A 220 9.67 10.63 4.63
N THR A 221 9.78 10.18 5.86
CA THR A 221 8.95 9.14 6.45
C THR A 221 8.48 9.57 7.83
N ILE A 222 7.21 9.35 8.11
CA ILE A 222 6.64 9.58 9.43
C ILE A 222 5.93 8.31 9.85
N ILE A 223 6.31 7.77 11.00
CA ILE A 223 5.63 6.66 11.65
C ILE A 223 4.93 7.23 12.87
N MET A 224 3.60 7.07 12.93
CA MET A 224 2.84 7.70 13.99
C MET A 224 1.70 6.81 14.49
N GLN A 225 1.42 6.89 15.81
CA GLN A 225 0.32 6.18 16.46
C GLN A 225 0.31 4.69 16.12
N SER A 226 1.50 4.09 16.04
CA SER A 226 1.73 2.74 15.57
C SER A 226 2.31 1.89 16.69
N TYR A 227 1.99 0.61 16.69
CA TYR A 227 2.69 -0.35 17.53
C TYR A 227 3.97 -0.80 16.83
N LEU A 228 5.11 -0.59 17.47
CA LEU A 228 6.43 -0.99 17.00
C LEU A 228 6.94 -2.12 17.89
N ASP A 229 7.16 -3.27 17.30
CA ASP A 229 7.68 -4.45 17.99
C ASP A 229 9.20 -4.38 18.19
N ASP A 230 9.76 -5.29 18.98
CA ASP A 230 11.19 -5.35 19.34
C ASP A 230 12.15 -5.59 18.18
N ILE A 231 11.60 -5.92 17.00
CA ILE A 231 12.36 -6.04 15.74
C ILE A 231 12.98 -4.71 15.28
N ILE A 232 12.49 -3.57 15.78
CA ILE A 232 12.99 -2.26 15.40
C ILE A 232 14.31 -2.00 16.09
N ASP A 233 15.39 -1.85 15.30
CA ASP A 233 16.70 -1.47 15.81
C ASP A 233 16.61 -0.15 16.60
N PRO A 234 17.28 0.00 17.75
CA PRO A 234 17.29 1.24 18.53
C PRO A 234 17.66 2.49 17.72
N LYS A 235 18.52 2.36 16.70
CA LYS A 235 18.84 3.45 15.77
C LYS A 235 17.65 3.84 14.87
N GLY A 236 16.69 2.95 14.66
CA GLY A 236 15.44 3.15 13.96
C GLY A 236 15.57 3.32 12.45
N TRP A 237 16.53 4.13 12.00
CA TRP A 237 16.68 4.53 10.61
C TRP A 237 18.07 4.20 10.08
N LEU A 238 18.14 3.82 8.79
CA LEU A 238 19.41 3.55 8.11
C LEU A 238 19.77 4.72 7.20
N GLU A 239 21.06 5.03 7.14
CA GLU A 239 21.61 5.94 6.14
C GLU A 239 21.65 5.28 4.75
N TRP A 240 21.59 6.10 3.71
CA TRP A 240 21.83 5.66 2.34
C TRP A 240 23.21 6.13 1.90
N ASN A 241 24.02 5.22 1.38
CA ASN A 241 25.41 5.42 0.96
C ASN A 241 25.75 6.86 0.53
N GLY A 242 26.44 7.62 1.39
CA GLY A 242 26.96 8.95 1.12
C GLY A 242 25.95 10.08 0.94
N ARG A 243 24.65 9.88 1.20
CA ARG A 243 23.64 10.96 1.15
C ARG A 243 23.56 11.68 2.49
N SER A 244 23.60 13.01 2.44
CA SER A 244 23.45 13.84 3.64
C SER A 244 22.08 13.67 4.28
N PRO A 245 22.00 13.40 5.59
CA PRO A 245 20.74 13.36 6.31
C PRO A 245 20.08 14.73 6.48
N ASP A 246 20.76 15.83 6.16
CA ASP A 246 20.31 17.20 6.43
C ASP A 246 19.04 17.59 5.66
N THR A 247 18.82 17.02 4.50
CA THR A 247 17.69 17.33 3.62
C THR A 247 16.51 16.41 3.79
N VAL A 248 16.67 15.30 4.54
CA VAL A 248 15.61 14.33 4.75
C VAL A 248 14.75 14.69 5.97
N TYR A 249 13.55 14.14 6.04
CA TYR A 249 12.65 14.31 7.17
C TYR A 249 12.10 12.96 7.62
N TYR A 250 12.62 12.46 8.73
CA TYR A 250 12.21 11.22 9.36
C TYR A 250 11.71 11.52 10.75
N ALA A 251 10.52 11.08 11.10
CA ALA A 251 9.90 11.39 12.38
C ALA A 251 9.05 10.25 12.91
N GLU A 252 9.01 10.14 14.22
CA GLU A 252 8.13 9.25 14.97
C GLU A 252 7.23 10.07 15.89
N TYR A 253 5.95 9.63 16.05
CA TYR A 253 4.99 10.37 16.87
C TYR A 253 3.99 9.45 17.55
N LYS A 254 3.98 9.47 18.90
CA LYS A 254 3.04 8.71 19.73
C LYS A 254 2.94 7.23 19.34
N ASN A 255 4.07 6.61 18.99
CA ASN A 255 4.15 5.19 18.81
C ASN A 255 4.19 4.47 20.16
N GLU A 256 3.76 3.23 20.21
CA GLU A 256 3.75 2.34 21.37
C GLU A 256 4.45 1.01 21.08
N GLY A 257 4.75 0.24 22.10
CA GLY A 257 5.42 -1.05 21.98
C GLY A 257 6.92 -0.99 22.28
N PRO A 258 7.61 -2.14 22.36
CA PRO A 258 9.02 -2.21 22.77
C PRO A 258 9.97 -1.51 21.82
N GLY A 259 9.66 -1.44 20.53
CA GLY A 259 10.45 -0.73 19.52
C GLY A 259 10.20 0.78 19.42
N ALA A 260 9.28 1.33 20.24
CA ALA A 260 8.87 2.74 20.14
C ALA A 260 9.77 3.72 20.93
N ASN A 261 10.76 3.21 21.66
CA ASN A 261 11.70 4.05 22.39
C ASN A 261 12.60 4.80 21.42
N THR A 262 12.48 6.14 21.37
CA THR A 262 13.26 7.00 20.46
C THR A 262 14.59 7.45 21.02
N GLY A 263 14.94 7.11 22.28
CA GLY A 263 16.19 7.53 22.93
C GLY A 263 17.48 7.06 22.24
N GLY A 264 17.42 5.99 21.45
CA GLY A 264 18.56 5.44 20.69
C GLY A 264 18.55 5.78 19.20
N ARG A 265 17.58 6.58 18.70
CA ARG A 265 17.46 6.92 17.29
C ARG A 265 18.66 7.70 16.77
N VAL A 266 18.88 7.61 15.47
CA VAL A 266 19.91 8.40 14.78
C VAL A 266 19.71 9.91 15.01
N PRO A 267 20.78 10.71 15.12
CA PRO A 267 20.70 12.12 15.54
C PRO A 267 19.99 13.04 14.53
N TRP A 268 19.78 12.58 13.30
CA TRP A 268 19.07 13.33 12.26
C TRP A 268 17.55 13.05 12.22
N GLU A 269 17.04 12.21 13.13
CA GLU A 269 15.59 12.01 13.34
C GLU A 269 14.98 13.30 13.94
N LYS A 270 13.79 13.66 13.46
CA LYS A 270 13.12 14.93 13.79
C LYS A 270 11.78 14.73 14.49
N SER A 271 11.82 14.38 15.76
CA SER A 271 10.62 14.32 16.62
C SER A 271 10.17 15.71 17.08
N ARG A 272 9.36 16.41 16.27
CA ARG A 272 8.74 17.69 16.69
C ARG A 272 7.24 17.72 16.50
N THR A 273 6.50 17.82 17.60
CA THR A 273 5.04 17.84 17.71
C THR A 273 4.36 18.90 16.85
N SER A 274 4.89 20.11 16.78
CA SER A 274 4.24 21.24 16.08
C SER A 274 4.11 21.11 14.56
N PHE A 275 4.97 20.34 13.93
CA PHE A 275 4.91 20.08 12.49
C PHE A 275 3.95 18.94 12.16
N ILE A 276 3.86 17.97 13.03
CA ILE A 276 2.94 16.81 12.88
C ILE A 276 1.49 17.26 13.00
N ASP A 277 1.15 18.22 13.85
CA ASP A 277 -0.17 18.81 13.91
C ASP A 277 -0.59 19.51 12.60
N LYS A 278 0.38 20.11 11.88
CA LYS A 278 0.14 20.64 10.52
C LYS A 278 -0.07 19.53 9.50
N ILE A 279 0.66 18.42 9.59
CA ILE A 279 0.49 17.25 8.71
C ILE A 279 -0.85 16.59 8.96
N LEU A 280 -1.28 16.45 10.21
CA LEU A 280 -2.60 15.90 10.55
C LEU A 280 -3.73 16.73 9.96
N LYS A 281 -3.62 18.07 9.96
CA LYS A 281 -4.56 18.96 9.27
C LYS A 281 -4.54 18.77 7.75
N ILE A 282 -3.38 18.54 7.15
CA ILE A 282 -3.25 18.28 5.71
C ILE A 282 -3.80 16.88 5.37
N LEU A 283 -3.55 15.87 6.18
CA LEU A 283 -4.08 14.53 6.00
C LEU A 283 -5.61 14.49 6.15
N SER A 284 -6.18 15.22 7.13
CA SER A 284 -7.62 15.36 7.26
C SER A 284 -8.25 16.05 6.05
N PHE A 285 -7.55 17.01 5.45
CA PHE A 285 -7.99 17.69 4.22
C PHE A 285 -7.88 16.77 2.98
N ILE A 286 -6.82 15.97 2.87
CA ILE A 286 -6.62 15.02 1.76
C ILE A 286 -7.65 13.89 1.83
N THR A 287 -7.94 13.36 3.01
CA THR A 287 -8.99 12.35 3.21
C THR A 287 -10.38 12.91 2.94
N TYR A 288 -10.65 14.17 3.28
CA TYR A 288 -11.93 14.83 3.05
C TYR A 288 -12.19 15.16 1.57
N GLN A 289 -11.15 15.59 0.82
CA GLN A 289 -11.31 16.01 -0.59
C GLN A 289 -11.03 14.88 -1.59
N GLY A 290 -10.14 13.93 -1.28
CA GLY A 290 -9.70 12.91 -2.22
C GLY A 290 -10.58 11.67 -2.30
N PHE A 291 -11.39 11.40 -1.28
CA PHE A 291 -12.14 10.14 -1.13
C PHE A 291 -13.64 10.33 -0.94
N LYS A 292 -14.25 11.29 -1.62
CA LYS A 292 -15.73 11.43 -1.65
C LYS A 292 -16.48 10.15 -2.10
N ALA A 293 -15.77 9.16 -2.66
CA ALA A 293 -16.35 7.87 -3.03
C ALA A 293 -16.35 6.84 -1.88
N PHE A 294 -15.53 7.06 -0.85
CA PHE A 294 -15.53 6.31 0.39
C PHE A 294 -15.80 7.30 1.52
N SER A 295 -17.05 7.46 1.90
CA SER A 295 -17.40 8.18 3.12
C SER A 295 -16.88 7.41 4.32
N VAL A 296 -15.62 7.64 4.65
CA VAL A 296 -15.01 7.13 5.87
C VAL A 296 -15.26 8.15 6.96
N HIS A 297 -16.10 7.80 7.91
CA HIS A 297 -16.16 8.47 9.19
C HIS A 297 -14.78 8.37 9.85
N LEU A 298 -14.04 9.49 9.87
CA LEU A 298 -12.90 9.72 10.78
C LEU A 298 -13.46 9.99 12.19
N ALA A 299 -14.20 9.03 12.74
CA ALA A 299 -14.54 9.01 14.15
C ALA A 299 -13.56 8.05 14.82
N GLN A 300 -12.57 8.64 15.51
CA GLN A 300 -11.86 8.10 16.67
C GLN A 300 -11.72 6.56 16.72
N LEU A 301 -10.93 5.98 15.83
CA LEU A 301 -10.38 4.64 16.03
C LEU A 301 -8.85 4.74 16.00
N PRO A 302 -8.15 4.13 16.95
CA PRO A 302 -6.70 4.15 16.97
C PRO A 302 -6.17 3.53 15.68
N SER A 303 -5.35 4.27 14.95
CA SER A 303 -4.60 3.74 13.81
C SER A 303 -3.55 2.78 14.36
N LYS A 304 -3.77 1.48 14.25
CA LYS A 304 -2.74 0.49 14.60
C LYS A 304 -2.03 0.03 13.34
N ILE A 305 -0.75 0.35 13.24
CA ILE A 305 0.18 -0.34 12.35
C ILE A 305 0.94 -1.30 13.27
N ALA A 306 0.73 -2.59 13.12
CA ALA A 306 1.50 -3.58 13.88
C ALA A 306 2.70 -4.04 13.05
N MET A 307 3.90 -3.92 13.61
CA MET A 307 5.13 -4.49 13.05
C MET A 307 5.50 -5.68 13.91
N GLN A 308 5.33 -6.88 13.40
CA GLN A 308 5.55 -8.14 14.14
C GLN A 308 6.60 -9.03 13.49
N ARG A 309 7.19 -9.92 14.31
CA ARG A 309 8.20 -10.93 13.95
C ARG A 309 7.56 -12.33 13.93
N GLN A 310 8.01 -13.20 13.05
CA GLN A 310 7.87 -14.65 13.18
C GLN A 310 9.08 -15.26 13.80
#